data_f209ae99440e6f1f5ce7f50b54debdf6
#
_entry.id   f209ae99440e6f1f5ce7f50b54debdf6
#
_cell.length_a   1.000
_cell.length_b   1.000
_cell.length_c   1.000
_cell.angle_alpha   90.00
_cell.angle_beta   90.00
_cell.angle_gamma   90.00
#
_symmetry.space_group_name_H-M   'P 1'
#
loop_
_entity.id
_entity.type
_entity.pdbx_description
1 polymer ?
#
loop_
_entity_poly.entity_id
_entity_poly.type
_entity_poly.pdbx_seq_one_letter_code
_entity_poly.pdbx_strand_id
1 'polypeptide(L)'
;QKRRVAIAGVIAMEPKVLILDEPTAGLDPAGRDDILEQIKLLHEKYNMTIILVSHSMEDVGKLAEKIIVMNDGHIELQGKPKEVFKEIDTLEKIGLAVPQVTYLMRELKKKGFNVSEDIFTVEKAKSELLNILLKNK
;
A
#
# COMPACT_ATOMS: atom_id res chain seq x y z
N GLN A 1 -9.29 -3.57 -19.87
CA GLN A 1 -10.23 -2.57 -20.44
C GLN A 1 -11.58 -2.56 -19.72
N LYS A 2 -12.24 -3.68 -19.46
CA LYS A 2 -13.56 -3.73 -18.80
C LYS A 2 -13.59 -3.04 -17.43
N ARG A 3 -12.55 -3.25 -16.59
CA ARG A 3 -12.45 -2.58 -15.28
C ARG A 3 -12.31 -1.06 -15.38
N ARG A 4 -11.51 -0.56 -16.33
CA ARG A 4 -11.36 0.90 -16.56
C ARG A 4 -12.70 1.53 -16.96
N VAL A 5 -13.48 0.85 -17.80
CA VAL A 5 -14.80 1.30 -18.19
C VAL A 5 -15.78 1.30 -17.01
N ALA A 6 -15.74 0.27 -16.15
CA ALA A 6 -16.58 0.22 -14.95
C ALA A 6 -16.23 1.35 -13.96
N ILE A 7 -14.95 1.58 -13.70
CA ILE A 7 -14.49 2.68 -12.84
C ILE A 7 -14.92 4.03 -13.44
N ALA A 8 -14.72 4.24 -14.75
CA ALA A 8 -15.12 5.47 -15.43
C ALA A 8 -16.66 5.72 -15.33
N GLY A 9 -17.47 4.67 -15.45
CA GLY A 9 -18.93 4.76 -15.30
C GLY A 9 -19.35 5.18 -13.89
N VAL A 10 -18.68 4.68 -12.86
CA VAL A 10 -18.94 5.08 -11.47
C VAL A 10 -18.48 6.51 -11.19
N ILE A 11 -17.31 6.90 -11.71
CA ILE A 11 -16.76 8.26 -11.55
C ILE A 11 -17.67 9.30 -12.22
N ALA A 12 -18.30 8.97 -13.34
CA ALA A 12 -19.24 9.86 -14.04
C ALA A 12 -20.45 10.26 -13.18
N MET A 13 -20.73 9.54 -12.08
CA MET A 13 -21.75 9.90 -11.10
C MET A 13 -21.27 10.88 -10.02
N GLU A 14 -19.98 11.29 -10.06
CA GLU A 14 -19.33 12.19 -9.11
C GLU A 14 -19.52 11.76 -7.63
N PRO A 15 -19.23 10.49 -7.27
CA PRO A 15 -19.45 10.02 -5.92
C PRO A 15 -18.47 10.68 -4.95
N LYS A 16 -18.92 10.95 -3.72
CA LYS A 16 -18.03 11.41 -2.64
C LYS A 16 -17.16 10.30 -2.07
N VAL A 17 -17.65 9.06 -2.15
CA VAL A 17 -16.98 7.85 -1.66
C VAL A 17 -16.96 6.81 -2.76
N LEU A 18 -15.79 6.28 -3.07
CA LEU A 18 -15.59 5.21 -4.05
C LEU A 18 -15.04 3.97 -3.32
N ILE A 19 -15.74 2.84 -3.46
CA ILE A 19 -15.31 1.55 -2.91
C ILE A 19 -14.78 0.71 -4.06
N LEU A 20 -13.53 0.25 -3.93
CA LEU A 20 -12.85 -0.58 -4.92
C LEU A 20 -12.47 -1.91 -4.27
N ASP A 21 -13.07 -2.99 -4.75
CA ASP A 21 -12.79 -4.35 -4.29
C ASP A 21 -11.84 -5.03 -5.27
N GLU A 22 -10.63 -5.37 -4.76
CA GLU A 22 -9.54 -6.01 -5.52
C GLU A 22 -9.30 -5.38 -6.91
N PRO A 23 -9.10 -4.04 -7.03
CA PRO A 23 -9.06 -3.37 -8.33
C PRO A 23 -7.88 -3.80 -9.20
N THR A 24 -6.81 -4.31 -8.61
CA THR A 24 -5.57 -4.73 -9.29
C THR A 24 -5.50 -6.23 -9.56
N ALA A 25 -6.45 -7.04 -9.05
CA ALA A 25 -6.41 -8.48 -9.20
C ALA A 25 -6.44 -8.92 -10.68
N GLY A 26 -5.53 -9.84 -11.05
CA GLY A 26 -5.43 -10.39 -12.41
C GLY A 26 -4.88 -9.42 -13.46
N LEU A 27 -4.31 -8.29 -13.05
CA LEU A 27 -3.58 -7.40 -13.95
C LEU A 27 -2.09 -7.76 -14.00
N ASP A 28 -1.46 -7.47 -15.11
CA ASP A 28 -0.01 -7.45 -15.24
C ASP A 28 0.59 -6.26 -14.44
N PRO A 29 1.90 -6.25 -14.16
CA PRO A 29 2.51 -5.21 -13.35
C PRO A 29 2.25 -3.78 -13.87
N ALA A 30 2.32 -3.58 -15.19
CA ALA A 30 2.08 -2.27 -15.79
C ALA A 30 0.62 -1.81 -15.62
N GLY A 31 -0.33 -2.70 -15.88
CA GLY A 31 -1.76 -2.43 -15.68
C GLY A 31 -2.13 -2.20 -14.21
N ARG A 32 -1.42 -2.86 -13.29
CA ARG A 32 -1.57 -2.65 -11.85
C ARG A 32 -1.12 -1.23 -11.46
N ASP A 33 0.09 -0.85 -11.85
CA ASP A 33 0.63 0.48 -11.54
C ASP A 33 -0.23 1.60 -12.15
N ASP A 34 -0.72 1.43 -13.38
CA ASP A 34 -1.64 2.35 -14.03
C ASP A 34 -2.94 2.56 -13.21
N ILE A 35 -3.55 1.49 -12.70
CA ILE A 35 -4.77 1.58 -11.89
C ILE A 35 -4.49 2.27 -10.57
N LEU A 36 -3.40 1.94 -9.90
CA LEU A 36 -3.02 2.56 -8.62
C LEU A 36 -2.77 4.06 -8.79
N GLU A 37 -2.11 4.47 -9.88
CA GLU A 37 -1.90 5.89 -10.19
C GLU A 37 -3.22 6.62 -10.44
N GLN A 38 -4.15 6.01 -11.19
CA GLN A 38 -5.47 6.59 -11.41
C GLN A 38 -6.26 6.73 -10.10
N ILE A 39 -6.22 5.73 -9.21
CA ILE A 39 -6.86 5.79 -7.89
C ILE A 39 -6.29 6.97 -7.09
N LYS A 40 -4.98 7.13 -7.08
CA LYS A 40 -4.30 8.24 -6.42
C LYS A 40 -4.73 9.59 -6.97
N LEU A 41 -4.76 9.74 -8.30
CA LEU A 41 -5.21 10.96 -8.97
C LEU A 41 -6.67 11.31 -8.65
N LEU A 42 -7.55 10.32 -8.53
CA LEU A 42 -8.95 10.54 -8.14
C LEU A 42 -9.05 11.09 -6.72
N HIS A 43 -8.28 10.54 -5.79
CA HIS A 43 -8.23 11.04 -4.43
C HIS A 43 -7.67 12.47 -4.36
N GLU A 44 -6.51 12.73 -4.97
CA GLU A 44 -5.81 14.01 -4.89
C GLU A 44 -6.55 15.13 -5.65
N LYS A 45 -7.04 14.85 -6.86
CA LYS A 45 -7.63 15.85 -7.74
C LYS A 45 -9.09 16.17 -7.41
N TYR A 46 -9.86 15.16 -7.02
CA TYR A 46 -11.30 15.30 -6.78
C TYR A 46 -11.67 15.26 -5.29
N ASN A 47 -10.67 15.18 -4.39
CA ASN A 47 -10.88 15.09 -2.94
C ASN A 47 -11.87 13.96 -2.56
N MET A 48 -11.82 12.87 -3.33
CA MET A 48 -12.71 11.73 -3.20
C MET A 48 -12.22 10.80 -2.10
N THR A 49 -13.10 10.38 -1.23
CA THR A 49 -12.77 9.33 -0.26
C THR A 49 -12.74 7.98 -0.98
N ILE A 50 -11.62 7.26 -0.89
CA ILE A 50 -11.47 5.95 -1.52
C ILE A 50 -11.32 4.88 -0.45
N ILE A 51 -12.16 3.85 -0.52
CA ILE A 51 -12.04 2.63 0.28
C ILE A 51 -11.52 1.55 -0.64
N LEU A 52 -10.28 1.13 -0.39
CA LEU A 52 -9.63 0.07 -1.14
C LEU A 52 -9.70 -1.22 -0.34
N VAL A 53 -10.35 -2.25 -0.87
CA VAL A 53 -10.31 -3.61 -0.33
C VAL A 53 -9.26 -4.38 -1.13
N SER A 54 -8.24 -4.88 -0.46
CA SER A 54 -7.16 -5.64 -1.09
C SER A 54 -6.41 -6.50 -0.08
N HIS A 55 -5.91 -7.64 -0.54
CA HIS A 55 -4.94 -8.47 0.17
C HIS A 55 -3.49 -8.19 -0.27
N SER A 56 -3.29 -7.28 -1.23
CA SER A 56 -1.97 -6.85 -1.68
C SER A 56 -1.41 -5.77 -0.76
N MET A 57 -0.51 -6.15 0.13
CA MET A 57 0.11 -5.21 1.06
C MET A 57 0.99 -4.17 0.36
N GLU A 58 1.54 -4.49 -0.82
CA GLU A 58 2.26 -3.53 -1.66
C GLU A 58 1.34 -2.40 -2.14
N ASP A 59 0.11 -2.72 -2.61
CA ASP A 59 -0.85 -1.72 -3.06
C ASP A 59 -1.33 -0.86 -1.89
N VAL A 60 -1.64 -1.52 -0.77
CA VAL A 60 -2.02 -0.85 0.47
C VAL A 60 -0.90 0.07 0.96
N GLY A 61 0.37 -0.38 0.93
CA GLY A 61 1.53 0.42 1.33
C GLY A 61 1.80 1.63 0.44
N LYS A 62 1.39 1.57 -0.85
CA LYS A 62 1.51 2.67 -1.81
C LYS A 62 0.45 3.76 -1.63
N LEU A 63 -0.79 3.38 -1.29
CA LEU A 63 -1.96 4.25 -1.40
C LEU A 63 -2.60 4.61 -0.05
N ALA A 64 -2.59 3.70 0.94
CA ALA A 64 -3.41 3.87 2.12
C ALA A 64 -2.85 4.94 3.07
N GLU A 65 -3.71 5.85 3.51
CA GLU A 65 -3.46 6.77 4.62
C GLU A 65 -3.86 6.14 5.96
N LYS A 66 -4.88 5.27 5.94
CA LYS A 66 -5.35 4.49 7.06
C LYS A 66 -5.65 3.06 6.61
N ILE A 67 -5.25 2.09 7.43
CA ILE A 67 -5.50 0.66 7.21
C ILE A 67 -6.47 0.18 8.27
N ILE A 68 -7.40 -0.67 7.87
CA ILE A 68 -8.27 -1.46 8.74
C ILE A 68 -8.06 -2.92 8.33
N VAL A 69 -7.49 -3.71 9.21
CA VAL A 69 -7.29 -5.15 9.01
C VAL A 69 -8.47 -5.89 9.61
N MET A 70 -9.12 -6.69 8.78
CA MET A 70 -10.25 -7.51 9.20
C MET A 70 -9.88 -8.99 9.19
N ASN A 71 -10.29 -9.69 10.23
CA ASN A 71 -10.14 -11.13 10.36
C ASN A 71 -11.40 -11.71 10.99
N ASP A 72 -11.97 -12.77 10.41
CA ASP A 72 -13.19 -13.46 10.89
C ASP A 72 -14.34 -12.52 11.27
N GLY A 73 -14.58 -11.47 10.48
CA GLY A 73 -15.64 -10.48 10.70
C GLY A 73 -15.33 -9.43 11.78
N HIS A 74 -14.15 -9.43 12.37
CA HIS A 74 -13.72 -8.46 13.38
C HIS A 74 -12.57 -7.57 12.86
N ILE A 75 -12.44 -6.39 13.46
CA ILE A 75 -11.28 -5.53 13.24
C ILE A 75 -10.15 -6.03 14.13
N GLU A 76 -9.10 -6.57 13.51
CA GLU A 76 -7.90 -7.05 14.20
C GLU A 76 -6.94 -5.90 14.53
N LEU A 77 -6.66 -5.07 13.52
CA LEU A 77 -5.78 -3.90 13.63
C LEU A 77 -6.38 -2.72 12.87
N GLN A 78 -6.11 -1.52 13.34
CA GLN A 78 -6.38 -0.32 12.55
C GLN A 78 -5.39 0.80 12.90
N GLY A 79 -5.01 1.60 11.91
CA GLY A 79 -4.08 2.70 12.12
C GLY A 79 -3.47 3.20 10.82
N LYS A 80 -2.44 4.03 10.94
CA LYS A 80 -1.60 4.41 9.80
C LYS A 80 -0.75 3.23 9.32
N PRO A 81 -0.30 3.20 8.06
CA PRO A 81 0.53 2.10 7.55
C PRO A 81 1.70 1.75 8.46
N LYS A 82 2.41 2.74 9.01
CA LYS A 82 3.54 2.52 9.91
C LYS A 82 3.16 1.85 11.24
N GLU A 83 1.94 2.04 11.70
CA GLU A 83 1.44 1.44 12.94
C GLU A 83 1.04 -0.02 12.68
N VAL A 84 0.29 -0.25 11.60
CA VAL A 84 -0.19 -1.58 11.23
C VAL A 84 0.95 -2.49 10.76
N PHE A 85 1.86 -2.00 9.92
CA PHE A 85 2.96 -2.80 9.41
C PHE A 85 4.10 -3.07 10.42
N LYS A 86 4.05 -2.50 11.61
CA LYS A 86 4.90 -2.91 12.73
C LYS A 86 4.46 -4.22 13.36
N GLU A 87 3.17 -4.51 13.30
CA GLU A 87 2.53 -5.70 13.88
C GLU A 87 2.67 -6.93 12.97
N ILE A 88 3.92 -7.19 12.49
CA ILE A 88 4.21 -8.25 11.52
C ILE A 88 3.70 -9.60 12.02
N ASP A 89 4.00 -9.97 13.27
CA ASP A 89 3.65 -11.26 13.84
C ASP A 89 2.12 -11.46 13.90
N THR A 90 1.37 -10.39 14.16
CA THR A 90 -0.10 -10.41 14.15
C THR A 90 -0.64 -10.58 12.74
N LEU A 91 -0.09 -9.84 11.78
CA LEU A 91 -0.49 -9.96 10.37
C LEU A 91 -0.20 -11.35 9.80
N GLU A 92 0.99 -11.91 10.08
CA GLU A 92 1.37 -13.25 9.61
C GLU A 92 0.49 -14.35 10.21
N LYS A 93 0.08 -14.23 11.47
CA LYS A 93 -0.84 -15.20 12.11
C LYS A 93 -2.19 -15.28 11.40
N ILE A 94 -2.66 -14.20 10.80
CA ILE A 94 -3.92 -14.14 10.07
C ILE A 94 -3.74 -14.31 8.55
N GLY A 95 -2.54 -14.72 8.11
CA GLY A 95 -2.22 -15.01 6.71
C GLY A 95 -1.93 -13.79 5.85
N LEU A 96 -1.72 -12.62 6.45
CA LEU A 96 -1.28 -11.42 5.76
C LEU A 96 0.24 -11.22 5.92
N ALA A 97 0.87 -10.62 4.92
CA ALA A 97 2.28 -10.23 4.99
C ALA A 97 2.40 -8.71 4.96
N VAL A 98 3.52 -8.15 5.42
CA VAL A 98 3.85 -6.75 5.13
C VAL A 98 4.52 -6.64 3.76
N PRO A 99 4.63 -5.44 3.15
CA PRO A 99 5.38 -5.27 1.92
C PRO A 99 6.79 -5.86 2.01
N GLN A 100 7.25 -6.55 0.95
CA GLN A 100 8.56 -7.24 0.94
C GLN A 100 9.73 -6.33 1.32
N VAL A 101 9.65 -5.08 0.89
CA VAL A 101 10.66 -4.07 1.20
C VAL A 101 10.75 -3.77 2.70
N THR A 102 9.67 -3.91 3.45
CA THR A 102 9.63 -3.69 4.90
C THR A 102 10.47 -4.74 5.63
N TYR A 103 10.39 -6.02 5.20
CA TYR A 103 11.26 -7.07 5.72
C TYR A 103 12.75 -6.76 5.46
N LEU A 104 13.08 -6.33 4.25
CA LEU A 104 14.45 -5.96 3.90
C LEU A 104 14.97 -4.83 4.80
N MET A 105 14.21 -3.76 4.98
CA MET A 105 14.62 -2.62 5.79
C MET A 105 14.80 -3.00 7.26
N ARG A 106 13.93 -3.86 7.79
CA ARG A 106 14.02 -4.42 9.14
C ARG A 106 15.29 -5.26 9.32
N GLU A 107 15.61 -6.13 8.36
CA GLU A 107 16.83 -6.95 8.42
C GLU A 107 18.11 -6.10 8.31
N LEU A 108 18.12 -5.07 7.48
CA LEU A 108 19.23 -4.13 7.41
C LEU A 108 19.43 -3.39 8.74
N LYS A 109 18.33 -2.97 9.37
CA LYS A 109 18.37 -2.34 10.70
C LYS A 109 18.96 -3.26 11.75
N LYS A 110 18.54 -4.53 11.81
CA LYS A 110 19.09 -5.55 12.71
C LYS A 110 20.60 -5.77 12.50
N LYS A 111 21.07 -5.64 11.25
CA LYS A 111 22.49 -5.74 10.90
C LYS A 111 23.29 -4.46 11.20
N GLY A 112 22.68 -3.45 11.83
CA GLY A 112 23.35 -2.22 12.26
C GLY A 112 23.36 -1.09 11.23
N PHE A 113 22.69 -1.25 10.08
CA PHE A 113 22.54 -0.14 9.14
C PHE A 113 21.58 0.92 9.70
N ASN A 114 21.93 2.19 9.52
CA ASN A 114 21.09 3.30 9.96
C ASN A 114 19.98 3.59 8.94
N VAL A 115 19.00 2.68 8.87
CA VAL A 115 17.84 2.74 7.98
C VAL A 115 16.54 2.90 8.77
N SER A 116 15.53 3.51 8.14
CA SER A 116 14.18 3.59 8.69
C SER A 116 13.44 2.25 8.49
N GLU A 117 12.67 1.84 9.49
CA GLU A 117 11.76 0.69 9.40
C GLU A 117 10.38 1.11 8.85
N ASP A 118 10.10 2.40 8.74
CA ASP A 118 8.82 2.96 8.27
C ASP A 118 8.80 3.11 6.73
N ILE A 119 9.33 2.09 6.01
CA ILE A 119 9.42 2.07 4.56
C ILE A 119 8.62 0.92 4.00
N PHE A 120 7.64 1.25 3.16
CA PHE A 120 6.64 0.32 2.62
C PHE A 120 6.61 0.27 1.10
N THR A 121 7.46 1.06 0.42
CA THR A 121 7.58 1.07 -1.04
C THR A 121 9.03 0.96 -1.48
N VAL A 122 9.24 0.33 -2.64
CA VAL A 122 10.57 0.12 -3.23
C VAL A 122 11.27 1.45 -3.52
N GLU A 123 10.52 2.45 -3.99
CA GLU A 123 11.03 3.78 -4.34
C GLU A 123 11.63 4.49 -3.11
N LYS A 124 10.90 4.42 -1.97
CA LYS A 124 11.39 5.00 -0.70
C LYS A 124 12.63 4.26 -0.19
N ALA A 125 12.63 2.92 -0.24
CA ALA A 125 13.79 2.14 0.16
C ALA A 125 15.02 2.45 -0.70
N LYS A 126 14.85 2.50 -2.03
CA LYS A 126 15.91 2.88 -2.97
C LYS A 126 16.50 4.24 -2.61
N SER A 127 15.66 5.24 -2.40
CA SER A 127 16.11 6.60 -2.07
C SER A 127 16.90 6.63 -0.77
N GLU A 128 16.45 5.93 0.27
CA GLU A 128 17.14 5.88 1.56
C GLU A 128 18.47 5.14 1.47
N LEU A 129 18.50 3.98 0.82
CA LEU A 129 19.71 3.18 0.65
C LEU A 129 20.77 3.93 -0.19
N LEU A 130 20.38 4.61 -1.25
CA LEU A 130 21.30 5.43 -2.04
C LEU A 130 21.90 6.56 -1.20
N ASN A 131 21.11 7.22 -0.35
CA ASN A 131 21.61 8.27 0.53
C ASN A 131 22.66 7.75 1.54
N ILE A 132 22.49 6.52 2.04
CA ILE A 132 23.44 5.90 2.96
C ILE A 132 24.73 5.52 2.21
N LEU A 133 24.62 4.90 1.04
CA LEU A 133 25.76 4.49 0.23
C LEU A 133 26.59 5.67 -0.26
N LEU A 134 25.97 6.79 -0.58
CA LEU A 134 26.66 8.01 -1.05
C LEU A 134 27.32 8.80 0.09
N LYS A 135 26.80 8.69 1.34
CA LYS A 135 27.40 9.33 2.51
C LYS A 135 28.63 8.57 3.06
N ASN A 136 28.79 7.31 2.69
CA ASN A 136 29.91 6.46 3.12
C ASN A 136 31.06 6.42 2.09
N LYS A 137 31.02 7.29 1.07
CA LYS A 137 32.13 7.62 0.18
C LYS A 137 32.77 8.95 0.57
#